data_d17aca836e02d802f2eee1e44b583c01
#
_entry.id   d17aca836e02d802f2eee1e44b583c01
#
_cell.length_a   1.000
_cell.length_b   1.000
_cell.length_c   1.000
_cell.angle_alpha   90.00
_cell.angle_beta   90.00
_cell.angle_gamma   90.00
#
_symmetry.space_group_name_H-M   'P 1'
#
loop_
_entity.id
_entity.type
_entity.pdbx_description
1 polymer ?
#
loop_
_entity_poly.entity_id
_entity_poly.type
_entity_poly.pdbx_seq_one_letter_code
_entity_poly.pdbx_strand_id
1 'polypeptide(L)'
;MINVGIIGCGFVGGALKDWLEHNNPECNLFISDPPKGYNDDLSNIDIAFLQIHVPTEDDGTQDLTLMKQLISNLPDVPVFVRTTILPGTSEMLSRETKHQVCYMPEFLTERTFIEDFRKQTMVFTGAQDLLTKIFVGKKFTVMTPLEAELTKYMHNVFGAYKVTYFNACREYCEQMGADWRKVHTGILLSGYINDTHTYVPGPDGKLGYGGKCFPKDVNAFAKMTVGTPLGTLLEHLHELNVHFRGVEEHI
;
A
#
# COMPACT_ATOMS: atom_id res chain seq x y z
N MET A 1 2.86 -13.87 -26.44
CA MET A 1 2.52 -14.07 -25.02
C MET A 1 3.59 -13.39 -24.19
N ILE A 2 3.22 -12.77 -23.09
CA ILE A 2 4.14 -12.08 -22.16
C ILE A 2 4.28 -12.95 -20.91
N ASN A 3 5.51 -13.25 -20.53
CA ASN A 3 5.81 -14.04 -19.34
C ASN A 3 5.93 -13.11 -18.12
N VAL A 4 4.98 -13.20 -17.21
CA VAL A 4 4.85 -12.32 -16.04
C VAL A 4 5.27 -13.06 -14.78
N GLY A 5 6.33 -12.59 -14.12
CA GLY A 5 6.76 -13.06 -12.80
C GLY A 5 5.99 -12.38 -11.67
N ILE A 6 5.44 -13.16 -10.74
CA ILE A 6 4.76 -12.67 -9.52
C ILE A 6 5.53 -13.20 -8.32
N ILE A 7 6.24 -12.31 -7.61
CA ILE A 7 7.05 -12.66 -6.43
C ILE A 7 6.32 -12.19 -5.17
N GLY A 8 5.86 -13.15 -4.36
CA GLY A 8 4.94 -12.93 -3.25
C GLY A 8 3.48 -12.93 -3.70
N CYS A 9 2.73 -13.96 -3.33
CA CYS A 9 1.32 -14.17 -3.68
C CYS A 9 0.41 -14.03 -2.45
N GLY A 10 0.61 -12.92 -1.68
CA GLY A 10 -0.30 -12.46 -0.62
C GLY A 10 -1.58 -11.85 -1.21
N PHE A 11 -2.27 -11.00 -0.44
CA PHE A 11 -3.48 -10.35 -0.97
C PHE A 11 -3.16 -9.42 -2.18
N VAL A 12 -2.02 -8.73 -2.17
CA VAL A 12 -1.60 -7.85 -3.28
C VAL A 12 -1.25 -8.65 -4.54
N GLY A 13 -0.42 -9.69 -4.39
CA GLY A 13 -0.04 -10.56 -5.52
C GLY A 13 -1.20 -11.42 -6.00
N GLY A 14 -2.07 -11.86 -5.08
CA GLY A 14 -3.29 -12.60 -5.40
C GLY A 14 -4.29 -11.78 -6.21
N ALA A 15 -4.43 -10.48 -5.91
CA ALA A 15 -5.27 -9.59 -6.72
C ALA A 15 -4.75 -9.41 -8.15
N LEU A 16 -3.42 -9.28 -8.28
CA LEU A 16 -2.76 -9.20 -9.59
C LEU A 16 -2.96 -10.49 -10.38
N LYS A 17 -2.69 -11.63 -9.75
CA LYS A 17 -2.89 -12.96 -10.33
C LYS A 17 -4.32 -13.14 -10.83
N ASP A 18 -5.32 -12.94 -9.95
CA ASP A 18 -6.74 -13.06 -10.29
C ASP A 18 -7.11 -12.17 -11.48
N TRP A 19 -6.64 -10.93 -11.47
CA TRP A 19 -6.97 -10.00 -12.56
C TRP A 19 -6.35 -10.45 -13.89
N LEU A 20 -5.08 -10.88 -13.91
CA LEU A 20 -4.41 -11.34 -15.13
C LEU A 20 -5.06 -12.60 -15.71
N GLU A 21 -5.36 -13.59 -14.87
CA GLU A 21 -6.02 -14.83 -15.28
C GLU A 21 -7.38 -14.60 -15.94
N HIS A 22 -8.13 -13.59 -15.48
CA HIS A 22 -9.48 -13.31 -16.00
C HIS A 22 -9.51 -12.30 -17.14
N ASN A 23 -8.53 -11.41 -17.26
CA ASN A 23 -8.61 -10.27 -18.19
C ASN A 23 -7.52 -10.27 -19.27
N ASN A 24 -6.45 -11.04 -19.12
CA ASN A 24 -5.39 -11.11 -20.12
C ASN A 24 -4.83 -12.54 -20.28
N PRO A 25 -5.54 -13.41 -21.02
CA PRO A 25 -5.10 -14.79 -21.24
C PRO A 25 -3.81 -14.90 -22.11
N GLU A 26 -3.32 -13.79 -22.68
CA GLU A 26 -2.06 -13.75 -23.41
C GLU A 26 -0.83 -13.64 -22.48
N CYS A 27 -1.04 -13.48 -21.17
CA CYS A 27 0.02 -13.51 -20.17
C CYS A 27 0.21 -14.93 -19.63
N ASN A 28 1.44 -15.43 -19.66
CA ASN A 28 1.84 -16.61 -18.90
C ASN A 28 2.28 -16.16 -17.51
N LEU A 29 1.75 -16.76 -16.46
CA LEU A 29 2.09 -16.41 -15.07
C LEU A 29 3.10 -17.39 -14.50
N PHE A 30 4.17 -16.86 -13.91
CA PHE A 30 5.19 -17.57 -13.16
C PHE A 30 5.21 -17.04 -11.73
N ILE A 31 4.88 -17.89 -10.75
CA ILE A 31 4.65 -17.44 -9.37
C ILE A 31 5.71 -18.01 -8.44
N SER A 32 6.33 -17.14 -7.66
CA SER A 32 7.28 -17.50 -6.62
C SER A 32 6.81 -16.97 -5.26
N ASP A 33 6.32 -17.88 -4.42
CA ASP A 33 5.97 -17.67 -3.00
C ASP A 33 6.15 -19.02 -2.28
N PRO A 34 7.40 -19.42 -1.99
CA PRO A 34 7.71 -20.74 -1.43
C PRO A 34 6.92 -21.08 -0.16
N PRO A 35 6.68 -20.15 0.78
CA PRO A 35 5.84 -20.41 1.94
C PRO A 35 4.40 -20.83 1.59
N LYS A 36 3.91 -20.49 0.38
CA LYS A 36 2.59 -20.88 -0.13
C LYS A 36 2.62 -21.99 -1.16
N GLY A 37 3.79 -22.59 -1.39
CA GLY A 37 3.96 -23.69 -2.32
C GLY A 37 4.13 -23.28 -3.79
N TYR A 38 4.27 -22.00 -4.10
CA TYR A 38 4.57 -21.54 -5.46
C TYR A 38 6.08 -21.49 -5.68
N ASN A 39 6.59 -22.28 -6.63
CA ASN A 39 8.02 -22.40 -6.89
C ASN A 39 8.34 -22.44 -8.40
N ASP A 40 7.68 -21.59 -9.19
CA ASP A 40 7.93 -21.54 -10.63
C ASP A 40 9.32 -20.98 -10.93
N ASP A 41 9.92 -21.43 -12.02
CA ASP A 41 11.19 -20.90 -12.52
C ASP A 41 10.97 -19.53 -13.18
N LEU A 42 11.64 -18.51 -12.66
CA LEU A 42 11.54 -17.13 -13.12
C LEU A 42 12.58 -16.77 -14.19
N SER A 43 13.38 -17.72 -14.69
CA SER A 43 14.49 -17.45 -15.63
C SER A 43 14.05 -16.88 -16.98
N ASN A 44 12.80 -17.12 -17.40
CA ASN A 44 12.27 -16.75 -18.70
C ASN A 44 11.10 -15.75 -18.65
N ILE A 45 11.03 -14.92 -17.60
CA ILE A 45 10.03 -13.85 -17.51
C ILE A 45 10.44 -12.63 -18.32
N ASP A 46 9.46 -11.84 -18.74
CA ASP A 46 9.65 -10.55 -19.45
C ASP A 46 9.51 -9.35 -18.50
N ILE A 47 8.89 -9.56 -17.35
CA ILE A 47 8.59 -8.55 -16.33
C ILE A 47 8.38 -9.23 -14.98
N ALA A 48 8.77 -8.57 -13.90
CA ALA A 48 8.55 -9.04 -12.52
C ALA A 48 7.71 -8.06 -11.71
N PHE A 49 6.75 -8.59 -10.95
CA PHE A 49 6.02 -7.86 -9.93
C PHE A 49 6.40 -8.40 -8.56
N LEU A 50 6.97 -7.54 -7.70
CA LEU A 50 7.50 -7.89 -6.38
C LEU A 50 6.62 -7.28 -5.28
N GLN A 51 5.96 -8.12 -4.47
CA GLN A 51 5.09 -7.73 -3.37
C GLN A 51 5.30 -8.62 -2.14
N ILE A 52 6.46 -8.51 -1.55
CA ILE A 52 6.84 -9.20 -0.32
C ILE A 52 6.66 -8.31 0.90
N HIS A 53 6.61 -8.91 2.08
CA HIS A 53 6.67 -8.16 3.32
C HIS A 53 8.05 -7.49 3.49
N VAL A 54 8.03 -6.21 3.86
CA VAL A 54 9.22 -5.44 4.23
C VAL A 54 9.09 -5.06 5.70
N PRO A 55 9.94 -5.62 6.58
CA PRO A 55 9.96 -5.22 7.99
C PRO A 55 10.29 -3.74 8.12
N THR A 56 9.61 -3.08 9.05
CA THR A 56 9.87 -1.68 9.41
C THR A 56 10.25 -1.67 10.88
N GLU A 57 11.43 -1.15 11.19
CA GLU A 57 11.96 -1.05 12.54
C GLU A 57 11.32 0.12 13.30
N ASP A 58 11.49 0.14 14.61
CA ASP A 58 10.92 1.18 15.50
C ASP A 58 11.41 2.59 15.15
N ASP A 59 12.62 2.71 14.60
CA ASP A 59 13.18 3.97 14.12
C ASP A 59 12.66 4.40 12.76
N GLY A 60 11.75 3.62 12.16
CA GLY A 60 11.13 3.86 10.86
C GLY A 60 11.94 3.36 9.67
N THR A 61 13.12 2.78 9.88
CA THR A 61 13.92 2.18 8.79
C THR A 61 13.27 0.89 8.28
N GLN A 62 13.58 0.53 7.03
CA GLN A 62 13.05 -0.68 6.39
C GLN A 62 14.18 -1.66 6.09
N ASP A 63 13.99 -2.93 6.47
CA ASP A 63 14.90 -4.01 6.05
C ASP A 63 14.60 -4.45 4.60
N LEU A 64 15.45 -4.01 3.69
CA LEU A 64 15.35 -4.31 2.27
C LEU A 64 16.21 -5.49 1.82
N THR A 65 16.84 -6.21 2.76
CA THR A 65 17.81 -7.28 2.46
C THR A 65 17.22 -8.35 1.56
N LEU A 66 16.06 -8.89 1.92
CA LEU A 66 15.38 -9.91 1.12
C LEU A 66 14.95 -9.36 -0.26
N MET A 67 14.45 -8.12 -0.31
CA MET A 67 14.05 -7.48 -1.55
C MET A 67 15.22 -7.34 -2.52
N LYS A 68 16.37 -6.85 -2.04
CA LYS A 68 17.61 -6.74 -2.84
C LYS A 68 18.08 -8.09 -3.35
N GLN A 69 18.06 -9.10 -2.51
CA GLN A 69 18.42 -10.47 -2.87
C GLN A 69 17.52 -11.01 -3.99
N LEU A 70 16.20 -10.87 -3.85
CA LEU A 70 15.25 -11.35 -4.84
C LEU A 70 15.43 -10.63 -6.18
N ILE A 71 15.55 -9.30 -6.19
CA ILE A 71 15.78 -8.52 -7.40
C ILE A 71 17.06 -8.94 -8.09
N SER A 72 18.17 -9.09 -7.34
CA SER A 72 19.49 -9.45 -7.91
C SER A 72 19.54 -10.84 -8.55
N ASN A 73 18.61 -11.72 -8.18
CA ASN A 73 18.52 -13.08 -8.74
C ASN A 73 17.57 -13.18 -9.95
N LEU A 74 16.88 -12.11 -10.32
CA LEU A 74 16.01 -12.09 -11.49
C LEU A 74 16.83 -11.93 -12.78
N PRO A 75 16.29 -12.34 -13.94
CA PRO A 75 16.85 -11.95 -15.23
C PRO A 75 16.79 -10.43 -15.40
N ASP A 76 17.52 -9.90 -16.39
CA ASP A 76 17.55 -8.46 -16.70
C ASP A 76 16.23 -7.99 -17.33
N VAL A 77 15.22 -7.82 -16.47
CA VAL A 77 13.86 -7.39 -16.84
C VAL A 77 13.39 -6.25 -15.91
N PRO A 78 12.41 -5.44 -16.33
CA PRO A 78 11.80 -4.46 -15.44
C PRO A 78 11.17 -5.13 -14.22
N VAL A 79 11.50 -4.63 -13.00
CA VAL A 79 10.96 -5.11 -11.73
C VAL A 79 10.04 -4.06 -11.12
N PHE A 80 8.78 -4.39 -10.97
CA PHE A 80 7.77 -3.50 -10.35
C PHE A 80 7.58 -3.85 -8.88
N VAL A 81 8.13 -3.02 -8.00
CA VAL A 81 7.88 -3.12 -6.56
C VAL A 81 6.48 -2.58 -6.27
N ARG A 82 5.67 -3.38 -5.56
CA ARG A 82 4.29 -3.03 -5.16
C ARG A 82 4.13 -2.93 -3.65
N THR A 83 5.13 -3.35 -2.90
CA THR A 83 5.21 -3.17 -1.44
C THR A 83 5.42 -1.69 -1.12
N THR A 84 4.83 -1.21 -0.02
CA THR A 84 5.09 0.14 0.48
C THR A 84 6.55 0.25 0.93
N ILE A 85 7.31 1.10 0.27
CA ILE A 85 8.72 1.38 0.51
C ILE A 85 8.94 2.89 0.66
N LEU A 86 9.93 3.29 1.46
CA LEU A 86 10.23 4.71 1.73
C LEU A 86 10.58 5.47 0.44
N PRO A 87 10.15 6.73 0.32
CA PRO A 87 10.49 7.59 -0.82
C PRO A 87 11.99 7.63 -1.12
N GLY A 88 12.34 7.41 -2.41
CA GLY A 88 13.72 7.28 -2.89
C GLY A 88 14.25 5.84 -2.95
N THR A 89 13.51 4.88 -2.42
CA THR A 89 13.96 3.47 -2.35
C THR A 89 14.07 2.81 -3.73
N SER A 90 13.14 3.05 -4.66
CA SER A 90 13.20 2.45 -6.00
C SER A 90 14.46 2.87 -6.77
N GLU A 91 14.84 4.13 -6.68
CA GLU A 91 16.07 4.61 -7.31
C GLU A 91 17.33 4.03 -6.65
N MET A 92 17.32 3.90 -5.33
CA MET A 92 18.40 3.25 -4.58
C MET A 92 18.53 1.78 -5.00
N LEU A 93 17.42 1.03 -5.04
CA LEU A 93 17.40 -0.37 -5.47
C LEU A 93 17.90 -0.52 -6.91
N SER A 94 17.49 0.35 -7.84
CA SER A 94 17.98 0.33 -9.23
C SER A 94 19.50 0.48 -9.30
N ARG A 95 20.09 1.39 -8.52
CA ARG A 95 21.55 1.59 -8.48
C ARG A 95 22.30 0.40 -7.89
N GLU A 96 21.77 -0.18 -6.81
CA GLU A 96 22.45 -1.25 -6.07
C GLU A 96 22.34 -2.60 -6.76
N THR A 97 21.19 -2.92 -7.33
CA THR A 97 20.93 -4.21 -7.99
C THR A 97 21.25 -4.19 -9.49
N LYS A 98 21.44 -3.01 -10.08
CA LYS A 98 21.64 -2.79 -11.53
C LYS A 98 20.45 -3.25 -12.40
N HIS A 99 19.28 -3.44 -11.79
CA HIS A 99 18.03 -3.72 -12.49
C HIS A 99 17.22 -2.44 -12.68
N GLN A 100 16.35 -2.41 -13.69
CA GLN A 100 15.34 -1.37 -13.81
C GLN A 100 14.26 -1.62 -12.76
N VAL A 101 14.38 -0.98 -11.58
CA VAL A 101 13.38 -1.05 -10.53
C VAL A 101 12.37 0.07 -10.73
N CYS A 102 11.13 -0.32 -10.97
CA CYS A 102 9.97 0.54 -11.10
C CYS A 102 9.09 0.43 -9.85
N TYR A 103 8.25 1.41 -9.59
CA TYR A 103 7.29 1.37 -8.50
C TYR A 103 5.85 1.37 -9.03
N MET A 104 5.02 0.51 -8.46
CA MET A 104 3.61 0.40 -8.79
C MET A 104 2.80 0.21 -7.51
N PRO A 105 2.49 1.32 -6.81
CA PRO A 105 1.71 1.26 -5.57
C PRO A 105 0.35 0.60 -5.78
N GLU A 106 -0.17 0.03 -4.72
CA GLU A 106 -1.51 -0.50 -4.64
C GLU A 106 -2.31 0.28 -3.58
N PHE A 107 -3.63 0.38 -3.76
CA PHE A 107 -4.54 1.05 -2.83
C PHE A 107 -5.67 0.09 -2.44
N LEU A 108 -5.30 -1.17 -2.18
CA LEU A 108 -6.23 -2.26 -1.92
C LEU A 108 -6.57 -2.32 -0.43
N THR A 109 -7.82 -2.65 -0.14
CA THR A 109 -8.26 -3.01 1.20
C THR A 109 -8.22 -4.53 1.33
N GLU A 110 -7.63 -5.06 2.40
CA GLU A 110 -7.44 -6.51 2.59
C GLU A 110 -8.75 -7.33 2.44
N ARG A 111 -9.90 -6.72 2.72
CA ARG A 111 -11.21 -7.39 2.62
C ARG A 111 -11.79 -7.41 1.21
N THR A 112 -11.44 -6.44 0.37
CA THR A 112 -12.04 -6.23 -0.96
C THR A 112 -11.00 -6.14 -2.07
N PHE A 113 -9.79 -6.67 -1.84
CA PHE A 113 -8.61 -6.47 -2.69
C PHE A 113 -8.84 -6.84 -4.17
N ILE A 114 -9.63 -7.85 -4.47
CA ILE A 114 -9.94 -8.26 -5.85
C ILE A 114 -10.82 -7.20 -6.52
N GLU A 115 -11.88 -6.75 -5.84
CA GLU A 115 -12.79 -5.72 -6.38
C GLU A 115 -12.09 -4.37 -6.50
N ASP A 116 -11.29 -4.02 -5.49
CA ASP A 116 -10.52 -2.77 -5.48
C ASP A 116 -9.54 -2.76 -6.66
N PHE A 117 -8.82 -3.85 -6.89
CA PHE A 117 -7.92 -3.96 -8.03
C PHE A 117 -8.63 -3.78 -9.37
N ARG A 118 -9.85 -4.32 -9.51
CA ARG A 118 -10.66 -4.19 -10.73
C ARG A 118 -11.09 -2.75 -11.01
N LYS A 119 -11.40 -1.98 -9.98
CA LYS A 119 -11.93 -0.60 -10.07
C LYS A 119 -10.84 0.46 -10.13
N GLN A 120 -9.67 0.17 -9.59
CA GLN A 120 -8.60 1.14 -9.35
C GLN A 120 -7.95 1.63 -10.65
N THR A 121 -7.70 2.95 -10.71
CA THR A 121 -6.73 3.52 -11.65
C THR A 121 -5.33 3.18 -11.18
N MET A 122 -4.49 2.70 -12.08
CA MET A 122 -3.13 2.28 -11.73
C MET A 122 -2.17 3.46 -11.78
N VAL A 123 -1.26 3.49 -10.83
CA VAL A 123 -0.11 4.39 -10.81
C VAL A 123 1.13 3.53 -11.02
N PHE A 124 2.05 3.95 -11.88
CA PHE A 124 3.31 3.25 -12.07
C PHE A 124 4.41 4.15 -12.63
N THR A 125 5.63 3.63 -12.60
CA THR A 125 6.82 4.26 -13.15
C THR A 125 7.46 3.36 -14.20
N GLY A 126 8.04 3.92 -15.24
CA GLY A 126 8.79 3.14 -16.26
C GLY A 126 7.98 2.11 -17.06
N ALA A 127 8.60 1.46 -18.01
CA ALA A 127 8.11 0.32 -18.82
C ALA A 127 6.64 0.41 -19.31
N GLN A 128 6.18 1.62 -19.64
CA GLN A 128 4.78 1.92 -20.00
C GLN A 128 4.25 1.03 -21.11
N ASP A 129 5.04 0.81 -22.17
CA ASP A 129 4.62 0.02 -23.35
C ASP A 129 4.32 -1.44 -22.99
N LEU A 130 5.04 -1.99 -22.01
CA LEU A 130 4.82 -3.35 -21.54
C LEU A 130 3.59 -3.42 -20.65
N LEU A 131 3.45 -2.47 -19.72
CA LEU A 131 2.30 -2.43 -18.80
C LEU A 131 0.97 -2.21 -19.53
N THR A 132 0.92 -1.40 -20.59
CA THR A 132 -0.30 -1.21 -21.39
C THR A 132 -0.77 -2.48 -22.08
N LYS A 133 0.17 -3.36 -22.46
CA LYS A 133 -0.15 -4.68 -23.03
C LYS A 133 -0.60 -5.67 -21.97
N ILE A 134 -0.06 -5.57 -20.74
CA ILE A 134 -0.43 -6.43 -19.62
C ILE A 134 -1.78 -6.03 -19.06
N PHE A 135 -2.01 -4.74 -18.81
CA PHE A 135 -3.21 -4.20 -18.15
C PHE A 135 -4.21 -3.61 -19.15
N VAL A 136 -4.62 -4.41 -20.12
CA VAL A 136 -5.55 -4.00 -21.16
C VAL A 136 -6.86 -3.45 -20.55
N GLY A 137 -7.27 -2.25 -20.99
CA GLY A 137 -8.50 -1.60 -20.50
C GLY A 137 -8.39 -0.91 -19.13
N LYS A 138 -7.27 -1.02 -18.44
CA LYS A 138 -7.04 -0.27 -17.20
C LYS A 138 -6.70 1.20 -17.49
N LYS A 139 -7.25 2.09 -16.66
CA LYS A 139 -6.78 3.48 -16.61
C LYS A 139 -5.50 3.54 -15.78
N PHE A 140 -4.56 4.38 -16.18
CA PHE A 140 -3.30 4.54 -15.48
C PHE A 140 -2.76 5.96 -15.55
N THR A 141 -1.89 6.29 -14.60
CA THR A 141 -1.09 7.52 -14.56
C THR A 141 0.37 7.15 -14.39
N VAL A 142 1.23 7.74 -15.19
CA VAL A 142 2.69 7.57 -15.09
C VAL A 142 3.25 8.69 -14.23
N MET A 143 4.11 8.32 -13.29
CA MET A 143 4.78 9.22 -12.36
C MET A 143 6.28 8.94 -12.33
N THR A 144 7.06 9.82 -11.73
CA THR A 144 8.43 9.49 -11.30
C THR A 144 8.40 8.52 -10.12
N PRO A 145 9.46 7.74 -9.86
CA PRO A 145 9.52 6.85 -8.71
C PRO A 145 9.20 7.56 -7.38
N LEU A 146 9.82 8.71 -7.15
CA LEU A 146 9.60 9.51 -5.95
C LEU A 146 8.13 9.96 -5.80
N GLU A 147 7.50 10.43 -6.88
CA GLU A 147 6.10 10.85 -6.85
C GLU A 147 5.16 9.68 -6.54
N ALA A 148 5.42 8.51 -7.10
CA ALA A 148 4.60 7.32 -6.87
C ALA A 148 4.75 6.78 -5.43
N GLU A 149 5.97 6.77 -4.89
CA GLU A 149 6.26 6.39 -3.50
C GLU A 149 5.60 7.37 -2.50
N LEU A 150 5.74 8.68 -2.73
CA LEU A 150 5.06 9.71 -1.92
C LEU A 150 3.54 9.57 -2.01
N THR A 151 2.99 9.30 -3.19
CA THR A 151 1.55 9.08 -3.38
C THR A 151 1.05 7.95 -2.47
N LYS A 152 1.78 6.84 -2.37
CA LYS A 152 1.39 5.72 -1.51
C LYS A 152 1.40 6.10 -0.03
N TYR A 153 2.47 6.74 0.45
CA TYR A 153 2.55 7.16 1.85
C TYR A 153 1.48 8.18 2.21
N MET A 154 1.32 9.23 1.42
CA MET A 154 0.32 10.27 1.67
C MET A 154 -1.11 9.72 1.65
N HIS A 155 -1.41 8.77 0.77
CA HIS A 155 -2.69 8.07 0.74
C HIS A 155 -2.94 7.30 2.04
N ASN A 156 -2.00 6.47 2.49
CA ASN A 156 -2.18 5.64 3.68
C ASN A 156 -2.26 6.48 4.96
N VAL A 157 -1.41 7.50 5.06
CA VAL A 157 -1.41 8.45 6.18
C VAL A 157 -2.72 9.25 6.24
N PHE A 158 -3.27 9.67 5.09
CA PHE A 158 -4.57 10.34 5.08
C PHE A 158 -5.69 9.39 5.56
N GLY A 159 -5.63 8.10 5.21
CA GLY A 159 -6.56 7.10 5.74
C GLY A 159 -6.49 7.00 7.27
N ALA A 160 -5.29 6.93 7.82
CA ALA A 160 -5.06 6.91 9.27
C ALA A 160 -5.56 8.20 9.95
N TYR A 161 -5.28 9.37 9.35
CA TYR A 161 -5.77 10.66 9.81
C TYR A 161 -7.30 10.70 9.86
N LYS A 162 -7.95 10.21 8.80
CA LYS A 162 -9.40 10.15 8.71
C LYS A 162 -10.01 9.28 9.82
N VAL A 163 -9.43 8.10 10.09
CA VAL A 163 -9.85 7.25 11.22
C VAL A 163 -9.74 8.00 12.55
N THR A 164 -8.59 8.61 12.82
CA THR A 164 -8.34 9.33 14.08
C THR A 164 -9.29 10.52 14.25
N TYR A 165 -9.50 11.30 13.20
CA TYR A 165 -10.44 12.43 13.20
C TYR A 165 -11.86 12.00 13.56
N PHE A 166 -12.37 10.93 12.96
CA PHE A 166 -13.72 10.44 13.24
C PHE A 166 -13.85 9.82 14.64
N ASN A 167 -12.78 9.24 15.18
CA ASN A 167 -12.76 8.80 16.59
C ASN A 167 -12.85 9.99 17.55
N ALA A 168 -12.08 11.05 17.31
CA ALA A 168 -12.14 12.28 18.12
C ALA A 168 -13.53 12.97 18.03
N CYS A 169 -14.11 13.02 16.83
CA CYS A 169 -15.47 13.54 16.65
C CYS A 169 -16.51 12.74 17.44
N ARG A 170 -16.43 11.41 17.43
CA ARG A 170 -17.31 10.56 18.21
C ARG A 170 -17.17 10.83 19.71
N GLU A 171 -15.94 10.82 20.23
CA GLU A 171 -15.68 11.09 21.64
C GLU A 171 -16.26 12.44 22.08
N TYR A 172 -16.07 13.49 21.28
CA TYR A 172 -16.65 14.80 21.57
C TYR A 172 -18.17 14.81 21.52
N CYS A 173 -18.80 14.10 20.58
CA CYS A 173 -20.26 13.95 20.55
C CYS A 173 -20.78 13.29 21.84
N GLU A 174 -20.11 12.24 22.33
CA GLU A 174 -20.46 11.56 23.58
C GLU A 174 -20.34 12.51 24.78
N GLN A 175 -19.30 13.34 24.86
CA GLN A 175 -19.13 14.37 25.91
C GLN A 175 -20.23 15.42 25.87
N MET A 176 -20.71 15.78 24.69
CA MET A 176 -21.80 16.74 24.49
C MET A 176 -23.20 16.13 24.63
N GLY A 177 -23.33 14.82 24.86
CA GLY A 177 -24.62 14.10 24.92
C GLY A 177 -25.31 13.96 23.55
N ALA A 178 -24.58 14.09 22.46
CA ALA A 178 -25.10 13.95 21.10
C ALA A 178 -25.01 12.50 20.60
N ASP A 179 -26.01 12.10 19.81
CA ASP A 179 -26.00 10.80 19.14
C ASP A 179 -25.03 10.82 17.96
N TRP A 180 -23.87 10.19 18.15
CA TRP A 180 -22.84 10.07 17.12
C TRP A 180 -23.35 9.53 15.79
N ARG A 181 -24.24 8.54 15.81
CA ARG A 181 -24.75 7.93 14.57
C ARG A 181 -25.50 8.94 13.70
N LYS A 182 -26.27 9.82 14.35
CA LYS A 182 -26.99 10.89 13.64
C LYS A 182 -26.03 11.93 13.08
N VAL A 183 -25.03 12.33 13.87
CA VAL A 183 -24.01 13.29 13.44
C VAL A 183 -23.21 12.73 12.27
N HIS A 184 -22.73 11.48 12.37
CA HIS A 184 -22.01 10.80 11.30
C HIS A 184 -22.83 10.70 10.01
N THR A 185 -24.11 10.28 10.12
CA THR A 185 -25.02 10.25 8.98
C THR A 185 -25.15 11.64 8.33
N GLY A 186 -25.32 12.69 9.13
CA GLY A 186 -25.39 14.07 8.64
C GLY A 186 -24.14 14.51 7.90
N ILE A 187 -22.96 14.13 8.39
CA ILE A 187 -21.68 14.41 7.72
C ILE A 187 -21.62 13.75 6.34
N LEU A 188 -22.01 12.48 6.25
CA LEU A 188 -21.98 11.73 4.97
C LEU A 188 -23.00 12.25 3.96
N LEU A 189 -24.16 12.70 4.42
CA LEU A 189 -25.19 13.30 3.55
C LEU A 189 -24.75 14.58 2.84
N SER A 190 -23.68 15.24 3.32
CA SER A 190 -23.09 16.40 2.63
C SER A 190 -22.52 16.06 1.23
N GLY A 191 -22.21 14.79 0.98
CA GLY A 191 -21.56 14.32 -0.25
C GLY A 191 -20.09 14.74 -0.41
N TYR A 192 -19.57 15.55 0.54
CA TYR A 192 -18.17 16.01 0.54
C TYR A 192 -17.20 14.93 1.00
N ILE A 193 -17.61 14.09 1.97
CA ILE A 193 -16.79 13.04 2.56
C ILE A 193 -17.38 11.68 2.18
N ASN A 194 -16.57 10.81 1.56
CA ASN A 194 -16.93 9.41 1.37
C ASN A 194 -16.86 8.65 2.71
N ASP A 195 -17.55 7.51 2.82
CA ASP A 195 -17.70 6.72 4.03
C ASP A 195 -16.47 5.87 4.41
N THR A 196 -15.51 5.72 3.50
CA THR A 196 -14.30 4.92 3.75
C THR A 196 -13.52 5.49 4.93
N HIS A 197 -13.19 4.65 5.91
CA HIS A 197 -12.45 5.02 7.13
C HIS A 197 -13.15 6.03 8.06
N THR A 198 -14.49 6.11 8.03
CA THR A 198 -15.27 7.04 8.89
C THR A 198 -16.06 6.35 10.00
N TYR A 199 -16.20 5.04 9.94
CA TYR A 199 -16.95 4.28 10.93
C TYR A 199 -16.18 4.10 12.23
N VAL A 200 -16.84 4.34 13.37
CA VAL A 200 -16.30 4.21 14.72
C VAL A 200 -17.29 3.42 15.59
N PRO A 201 -16.89 2.26 16.18
CA PRO A 201 -15.57 1.64 16.06
C PRO A 201 -15.26 1.18 14.64
N GLY A 202 -13.98 0.90 14.38
CA GLY A 202 -13.51 0.38 13.11
C GLY A 202 -14.04 -1.03 12.80
N PRO A 203 -13.69 -1.59 11.62
CA PRO A 203 -14.15 -2.92 11.21
C PRO A 203 -13.66 -4.07 12.10
N ASP A 204 -12.63 -3.84 12.90
CA ASP A 204 -12.09 -4.75 13.90
C ASP A 204 -12.77 -4.62 15.27
N GLY A 205 -13.78 -3.75 15.39
CA GLY A 205 -14.50 -3.45 16.63
C GLY A 205 -13.75 -2.52 17.59
N LYS A 206 -12.57 -2.00 17.20
CA LYS A 206 -11.72 -1.16 18.07
C LYS A 206 -11.77 0.31 17.66
N LEU A 207 -11.29 1.17 18.55
CA LEU A 207 -11.08 2.60 18.28
C LEU A 207 -9.70 2.81 17.66
N GLY A 208 -9.50 3.97 17.02
CA GLY A 208 -8.24 4.29 16.35
C GLY A 208 -7.95 3.44 15.12
N TYR A 209 -6.83 3.74 14.45
CA TYR A 209 -6.37 2.94 13.32
C TYR A 209 -5.46 1.80 13.78
N GLY A 210 -5.55 0.69 13.07
CA GLY A 210 -4.75 -0.52 13.29
C GLY A 210 -4.50 -1.26 11.99
N GLY A 211 -4.31 -2.57 12.12
CA GLY A 211 -3.97 -3.43 11.00
C GLY A 211 -2.50 -3.34 10.60
N LYS A 212 -2.13 -4.00 9.50
CA LYS A 212 -0.72 -4.18 9.10
C LYS A 212 -0.11 -2.97 8.38
N CYS A 213 -0.94 -2.04 7.87
CA CYS A 213 -0.47 -0.96 7.00
C CYS A 213 -0.35 0.38 7.73
N PHE A 214 -1.44 0.89 8.30
CA PHE A 214 -1.45 2.25 8.84
C PHE A 214 -0.42 2.49 9.95
N PRO A 215 -0.29 1.63 10.98
CA PRO A 215 0.67 1.88 12.06
C PRO A 215 2.11 1.99 11.53
N LYS A 216 2.57 1.02 10.73
CA LYS A 216 3.93 1.03 10.20
C LYS A 216 4.19 2.18 9.23
N ASP A 217 3.21 2.53 8.38
CA ASP A 217 3.38 3.58 7.37
C ASP A 217 3.37 4.97 8.03
N VAL A 218 2.51 5.20 9.03
CA VAL A 218 2.52 6.44 9.82
C VAL A 218 3.84 6.57 10.57
N ASN A 219 4.31 5.51 11.24
CA ASN A 219 5.59 5.55 11.97
C ASN A 219 6.75 5.86 11.04
N ALA A 220 6.92 5.10 9.95
CA ALA A 220 8.02 5.30 9.01
C ALA A 220 8.01 6.70 8.40
N PHE A 221 6.84 7.21 8.02
CA PHE A 221 6.73 8.52 7.39
C PHE A 221 6.90 9.66 8.39
N ALA A 222 6.44 9.50 9.63
CA ALA A 222 6.70 10.45 10.71
C ALA A 222 8.21 10.63 10.94
N LYS A 223 8.95 9.53 11.03
CA LYS A 223 10.41 9.57 11.20
C LYS A 223 11.12 10.25 10.02
N MET A 224 10.66 9.97 8.80
CA MET A 224 11.23 10.59 7.59
C MET A 224 10.96 12.10 7.50
N THR A 225 9.85 12.57 8.06
CA THR A 225 9.39 13.96 7.92
C THR A 225 9.63 14.82 9.16
N VAL A 226 10.45 14.36 10.10
CA VAL A 226 10.84 15.10 11.31
C VAL A 226 11.32 16.51 10.95
N GLY A 227 10.85 17.52 11.72
CA GLY A 227 11.19 18.92 11.50
C GLY A 227 10.39 19.63 10.40
N THR A 228 9.42 18.94 9.79
CA THR A 228 8.50 19.55 8.83
C THR A 228 7.09 19.71 9.43
N PRO A 229 6.23 20.57 8.87
CA PRO A 229 4.82 20.66 9.29
C PRO A 229 4.10 19.31 9.17
N LEU A 230 4.42 18.49 8.16
CA LEU A 230 3.86 17.15 8.00
C LEU A 230 4.30 16.22 9.14
N GLY A 231 5.59 16.27 9.53
CA GLY A 231 6.10 15.49 10.66
C GLY A 231 5.36 15.81 11.96
N THR A 232 5.18 17.11 12.27
CA THR A 232 4.39 17.54 13.43
C THR A 232 2.95 17.02 13.39
N LEU A 233 2.30 17.04 12.22
CA LEU A 233 0.96 16.47 12.06
C LEU A 233 0.94 14.97 12.36
N LEU A 234 1.96 14.24 11.91
CA LEU A 234 2.05 12.78 12.10
C LEU A 234 2.37 12.38 13.54
N GLU A 235 3.19 13.17 14.24
CA GLU A 235 3.45 12.99 15.68
C GLU A 235 2.15 13.10 16.48
N HIS A 236 1.36 14.15 16.28
CA HIS A 236 0.05 14.29 16.93
C HIS A 236 -0.94 13.18 16.52
N LEU A 237 -0.89 12.76 15.26
CA LEU A 237 -1.72 11.65 14.79
C LEU A 237 -1.41 10.35 15.55
N HIS A 238 -0.12 10.08 15.76
CA HIS A 238 0.34 8.93 16.52
C HIS A 238 -0.11 9.00 17.99
N GLU A 239 0.10 10.14 18.66
CA GLU A 239 -0.32 10.36 20.05
C GLU A 239 -1.82 10.14 20.24
N LEU A 240 -2.65 10.69 19.34
CA LEU A 240 -4.09 10.49 19.37
C LEU A 240 -4.49 9.03 19.14
N ASN A 241 -3.77 8.33 18.27
CA ASN A 241 -4.04 6.91 18.05
C ASN A 241 -3.71 6.07 19.29
N VAL A 242 -2.62 6.39 19.99
CA VAL A 242 -2.27 5.78 21.29
C VAL A 242 -3.40 6.01 22.32
N HIS A 243 -3.96 7.22 22.37
CA HIS A 243 -5.12 7.52 23.24
C HIS A 243 -6.32 6.60 22.96
N PHE A 244 -6.64 6.36 21.68
CA PHE A 244 -7.80 5.55 21.30
C PHE A 244 -7.55 4.05 21.38
N ARG A 245 -6.36 3.59 21.03
CA ARG A 245 -6.07 2.16 20.83
C ARG A 245 -5.25 1.53 21.96
N GLY A 246 -4.54 2.33 22.75
CA GLY A 246 -3.55 1.88 23.74
C GLY A 246 -2.16 1.63 23.15
N VAL A 247 -1.15 1.53 24.01
CA VAL A 247 0.27 1.43 23.61
C VAL A 247 0.61 0.07 23.01
N GLU A 248 -0.04 -1.01 23.42
CA GLU A 248 0.32 -2.40 23.08
C GLU A 248 -0.04 -2.83 21.65
N GLU A 249 -0.82 -2.04 20.91
CA GLU A 249 -1.30 -2.39 19.56
C GLU A 249 -0.66 -1.56 18.44
N HIS A 250 0.46 -0.90 18.72
CA HIS A 250 1.17 0.00 17.77
C HIS A 250 2.41 -0.61 17.13
N ILE A 251 2.73 -1.87 17.50
CA ILE A 251 3.92 -2.59 17.01
C ILE A 251 3.53 -3.64 15.97
#